data_26ab9bee3866bf6820e59584de432d9a
#
_entry.id   26ab9bee3866bf6820e59584de432d9a
#
_cell.length_a   1.000
_cell.length_b   1.000
_cell.length_c   1.000
_cell.angle_alpha   90.00
_cell.angle_beta   90.00
_cell.angle_gamma   90.00
#
_symmetry.space_group_name_H-M   'P 1'
#
loop_
_entity.id
_entity.type
_entity.pdbx_description
1 polymer ?
#
loop_
_entity_poly.entity_id
_entity_poly.type
_entity_poly.pdbx_seq_one_letter_code
_entity_poly.pdbx_strand_id
1 'polypeptide(L)'
;EDNTLGAIISLNCETDFVAKNDAFVELAYELAEQAMNYASKEEFLASDFHGITVAEKLIEQTGVIGEKIEIGAFLAASAAPSTFLAAYIHAGNKIAAITALSAKVDGAAEAARNISMQVASMSPEVLSYKDFSPEFIAAETDARIAAIEKDNEELVRLGKPLKNVPKYVSYAQLTE
;
A
#
# COMPACT_ATOMS: atom_id res chain seq x y z
N GLU A 1 -14.08 -1.08 -19.75
CA GLU A 1 -13.50 -0.13 -18.77
C GLU A 1 -12.02 -0.02 -19.08
N ASP A 2 -11.51 1.20 -19.21
CA ASP A 2 -10.18 1.44 -19.80
C ASP A 2 -9.05 1.17 -18.83
N ASN A 3 -9.33 1.05 -17.52
CA ASN A 3 -8.35 0.92 -16.42
C ASN A 3 -7.27 2.00 -16.46
N THR A 4 -7.67 3.23 -16.82
CA THR A 4 -6.77 4.38 -16.96
C THR A 4 -6.79 5.28 -15.74
N LEU A 5 -7.81 5.19 -14.89
CA LEU A 5 -7.94 5.92 -13.64
C LEU A 5 -8.07 4.95 -12.47
N GLY A 6 -7.49 5.30 -11.35
CA GLY A 6 -7.62 4.55 -10.11
C GLY A 6 -7.44 5.46 -8.90
N ALA A 7 -8.09 5.12 -7.80
CA ALA A 7 -7.87 5.78 -6.53
C ALA A 7 -7.79 4.76 -5.40
N ILE A 8 -7.02 5.09 -4.38
CA ILE A 8 -7.07 4.44 -3.08
C ILE A 8 -7.41 5.51 -2.05
N ILE A 9 -8.43 5.24 -1.27
CA ILE A 9 -8.73 6.01 -0.07
C ILE A 9 -8.76 5.07 1.13
N SER A 10 -8.47 5.58 2.32
CA SER A 10 -8.84 4.90 3.55
C SER A 10 -9.96 5.69 4.24
N LEU A 11 -11.10 5.07 4.43
CA LEU A 11 -12.17 5.57 5.30
C LEU A 11 -11.94 4.99 6.69
N ASN A 12 -11.55 5.83 7.63
CA ASN A 12 -11.17 5.45 8.98
C ASN A 12 -12.35 5.62 9.96
N CYS A 13 -12.44 4.69 10.90
CA CYS A 13 -13.33 4.71 12.07
C CYS A 13 -12.54 4.25 13.30
N GLU A 14 -13.15 4.28 14.49
CA GLU A 14 -12.46 3.96 15.75
C GLU A 14 -12.50 2.46 16.08
N THR A 15 -13.57 1.74 15.68
CA THR A 15 -13.74 0.34 16.01
C THR A 15 -13.81 -0.56 14.78
N ASP A 16 -13.45 -1.82 14.97
CA ASP A 16 -13.57 -2.84 13.93
C ASP A 16 -15.03 -3.30 13.71
N PHE A 17 -15.93 -3.00 14.64
CA PHE A 17 -17.36 -3.22 14.46
C PHE A 17 -17.91 -2.33 13.35
N VAL A 18 -17.58 -1.02 13.39
CA VAL A 18 -17.97 -0.07 12.35
C VAL A 18 -17.28 -0.41 11.03
N ALA A 19 -15.98 -0.73 11.06
CA ALA A 19 -15.22 -1.10 9.86
C ALA A 19 -15.79 -2.33 9.11
N LYS A 20 -16.53 -3.20 9.79
CA LYS A 20 -17.18 -4.39 9.22
C LYS A 20 -18.66 -4.19 8.89
N ASN A 21 -19.21 -3.03 9.20
CA ASN A 21 -20.62 -2.73 8.89
C ASN A 21 -20.79 -2.54 7.38
N ASP A 22 -21.78 -3.22 6.82
CA ASP A 22 -22.02 -3.22 5.37
C ASP A 22 -22.24 -1.80 4.80
N ALA A 23 -23.02 -0.98 5.49
CA ALA A 23 -23.27 0.41 5.05
C ALA A 23 -22.00 1.29 5.12
N PHE A 24 -21.11 1.06 6.08
CA PHE A 24 -19.82 1.74 6.15
C PHE A 24 -18.90 1.31 5.02
N VAL A 25 -18.87 0.02 4.70
CA VAL A 25 -18.08 -0.53 3.59
C VAL A 25 -18.63 -0.01 2.25
N GLU A 26 -19.94 0.02 2.08
CA GLU A 26 -20.59 0.57 0.87
C GLU A 26 -20.24 2.05 0.66
N LEU A 27 -20.35 2.88 1.72
CA LEU A 27 -19.92 4.27 1.69
C LEU A 27 -18.45 4.41 1.28
N ALA A 28 -17.56 3.54 1.80
CA ALA A 28 -16.14 3.57 1.43
C ALA A 28 -15.94 3.29 -0.06
N TYR A 29 -16.69 2.37 -0.66
CA TYR A 29 -16.64 2.10 -2.10
C TYR A 29 -17.17 3.26 -2.94
N GLU A 30 -18.31 3.85 -2.57
CA GLU A 30 -18.87 5.02 -3.26
C GLU A 30 -17.88 6.20 -3.25
N LEU A 31 -17.28 6.47 -2.09
CA LEU A 31 -16.26 7.50 -1.94
C LEU A 31 -15.00 7.19 -2.75
N ALA A 32 -14.58 5.93 -2.84
CA ALA A 32 -13.43 5.52 -3.65
C ALA A 32 -13.69 5.69 -5.15
N GLU A 33 -14.90 5.38 -5.62
CA GLU A 33 -15.30 5.63 -7.00
C GLU A 33 -15.25 7.13 -7.34
N GLN A 34 -15.80 7.97 -6.46
CA GLN A 34 -15.76 9.41 -6.68
C GLN A 34 -14.34 9.97 -6.64
N ALA A 35 -13.48 9.45 -5.75
CA ALA A 35 -12.11 9.89 -5.58
C ALA A 35 -11.26 9.80 -6.87
N MET A 36 -11.59 8.90 -7.80
CA MET A 36 -10.92 8.77 -9.10
C MET A 36 -10.98 10.03 -9.97
N ASN A 37 -11.89 10.94 -9.69
CA ASN A 37 -12.10 12.17 -10.46
C ASN A 37 -11.30 13.37 -9.94
N TYR A 38 -10.55 13.22 -8.85
CA TYR A 38 -9.86 14.34 -8.18
C TYR A 38 -8.37 14.04 -8.04
N ALA A 39 -7.55 15.08 -8.15
CA ALA A 39 -6.10 14.96 -8.09
C ALA A 39 -5.56 15.06 -6.65
N SER A 40 -6.33 15.67 -5.73
CA SER A 40 -5.91 15.88 -4.34
C SER A 40 -7.04 15.53 -3.35
N LYS A 41 -6.63 15.25 -2.12
CA LYS A 41 -7.57 15.01 -1.00
C LYS A 41 -8.43 16.24 -0.72
N GLU A 42 -7.85 17.42 -0.84
CA GLU A 42 -8.54 18.70 -0.60
C GLU A 42 -9.65 18.91 -1.61
N GLU A 43 -9.39 18.71 -2.90
CA GLU A 43 -10.40 18.79 -3.96
C GLU A 43 -11.51 17.76 -3.75
N PHE A 44 -11.12 16.53 -3.42
CA PHE A 44 -12.06 15.44 -3.15
C PHE A 44 -12.98 15.77 -1.96
N LEU A 45 -12.44 16.25 -0.83
CA LEU A 45 -13.24 16.61 0.34
C LEU A 45 -14.20 17.77 0.09
N ALA A 46 -13.87 18.69 -0.81
CA ALA A 46 -14.70 19.81 -1.20
C ALA A 46 -15.73 19.47 -2.29
N SER A 47 -15.65 18.28 -2.88
CA SER A 47 -16.53 17.88 -3.98
C SER A 47 -17.94 17.54 -3.51
N ASP A 48 -18.91 17.71 -4.42
CA ASP A 48 -20.32 17.34 -4.17
C ASP A 48 -20.46 15.82 -4.04
N PHE A 49 -21.14 15.37 -3.01
CA PHE A 49 -21.52 14.00 -2.73
C PHE A 49 -23.00 13.97 -2.33
N HIS A 50 -23.87 13.69 -3.31
CA HIS A 50 -25.33 13.64 -3.12
C HIS A 50 -25.93 14.94 -2.55
N GLY A 51 -25.43 16.12 -3.00
CA GLY A 51 -25.96 17.43 -2.65
C GLY A 51 -25.33 18.08 -1.41
N ILE A 52 -24.35 17.44 -0.79
CA ILE A 52 -23.48 17.99 0.26
C ILE A 52 -22.04 17.72 -0.12
N THR A 53 -21.08 18.35 0.55
CA THR A 53 -19.67 18.03 0.32
C THR A 53 -19.28 16.68 0.95
N VAL A 54 -18.24 16.02 0.41
CA VAL A 54 -17.66 14.82 1.05
C VAL A 54 -17.29 15.13 2.51
N ALA A 55 -16.72 16.30 2.79
CA ALA A 55 -16.38 16.69 4.16
C ALA A 55 -17.62 16.76 5.08
N GLU A 56 -18.71 17.33 4.61
CA GLU A 56 -19.99 17.37 5.34
C GLU A 56 -20.58 15.98 5.53
N LYS A 57 -20.45 15.10 4.53
CA LYS A 57 -20.87 13.70 4.64
C LYS A 57 -20.12 12.95 5.74
N LEU A 58 -18.81 13.17 5.88
CA LEU A 58 -18.03 12.56 6.96
C LEU A 58 -18.45 13.07 8.35
N ILE A 59 -18.79 14.35 8.47
CA ILE A 59 -19.33 14.94 9.71
C ILE A 59 -20.69 14.33 10.03
N GLU A 60 -21.58 14.23 9.04
CA GLU A 60 -22.89 13.59 9.20
C GLU A 60 -22.73 12.13 9.69
N GLN A 61 -21.86 11.36 9.06
CA GLN A 61 -21.61 9.97 9.44
C GLN A 61 -20.99 9.85 10.85
N THR A 62 -20.11 10.76 11.23
CA THR A 62 -19.59 10.84 12.61
C THR A 62 -20.74 11.03 13.61
N GLY A 63 -21.71 11.89 13.30
CA GLY A 63 -22.88 12.10 14.15
C GLY A 63 -23.82 10.89 14.22
N VAL A 64 -24.02 10.19 13.10
CA VAL A 64 -24.91 9.01 13.02
C VAL A 64 -24.29 7.79 13.70
N ILE A 65 -23.00 7.55 13.48
CA ILE A 65 -22.28 6.36 13.95
C ILE A 65 -21.82 6.55 15.41
N GLY A 66 -21.51 7.79 15.81
CA GLY A 66 -20.97 8.12 17.12
C GLY A 66 -19.47 7.85 17.26
N GLU A 67 -18.78 7.58 16.16
CA GLU A 67 -17.33 7.44 16.07
C GLU A 67 -16.77 8.47 15.09
N LYS A 68 -15.52 8.89 15.27
CA LYS A 68 -14.84 9.78 14.33
C LYS A 68 -14.65 9.08 12.99
N ILE A 69 -15.24 9.64 11.93
CA ILE A 69 -15.10 9.16 10.57
C ILE A 69 -14.30 10.16 9.75
N GLU A 70 -13.22 9.71 9.11
CA GLU A 70 -12.36 10.57 8.31
C GLU A 70 -11.70 9.85 7.14
N ILE A 71 -11.33 10.59 6.10
CA ILE A 71 -10.43 10.10 5.07
C ILE A 71 -8.99 10.19 5.60
N GLY A 72 -8.37 9.06 5.85
CA GLY A 72 -6.97 8.98 6.27
C GLY A 72 -6.03 9.16 5.08
N ALA A 73 -5.87 8.14 4.25
CA ALA A 73 -5.07 8.18 3.04
C ALA A 73 -5.91 8.54 1.81
N PHE A 74 -5.28 9.21 0.86
CA PHE A 74 -5.81 9.50 -0.46
C PHE A 74 -4.68 9.37 -1.49
N LEU A 75 -4.88 8.56 -2.50
CA LEU A 75 -4.00 8.42 -3.64
C LEU A 75 -4.85 8.36 -4.91
N ALA A 76 -4.63 9.26 -5.84
CA ALA A 76 -5.18 9.17 -7.19
C ALA A 76 -4.07 8.81 -8.18
N ALA A 77 -4.37 7.95 -9.11
CA ALA A 77 -3.46 7.50 -10.16
C ALA A 77 -4.14 7.58 -11.52
N SER A 78 -3.42 8.08 -12.51
CA SER A 78 -3.84 8.06 -13.90
C SER A 78 -2.80 7.33 -14.74
N ALA A 79 -3.25 6.43 -15.60
CA ALA A 79 -2.39 5.73 -16.53
C ALA A 79 -2.08 6.61 -17.74
N ALA A 80 -0.82 6.64 -18.17
CA ALA A 80 -0.44 7.24 -19.45
C ALA A 80 -1.03 6.43 -20.62
N PRO A 81 -1.14 6.99 -21.82
CA PRO A 81 -1.50 6.23 -23.01
C PRO A 81 -0.63 4.98 -23.15
N SER A 82 -1.21 3.82 -23.45
CA SER A 82 -0.56 2.50 -23.50
C SER A 82 -0.27 1.82 -22.15
N THR A 83 -0.50 2.48 -21.03
CA THR A 83 -0.40 1.87 -19.69
C THR A 83 -1.79 1.48 -19.18
N PHE A 84 -1.85 0.70 -18.11
CA PHE A 84 -3.09 0.44 -17.40
C PHE A 84 -2.84 0.21 -15.92
N LEU A 85 -3.90 0.41 -15.13
CA LEU A 85 -3.89 0.23 -13.68
C LEU A 85 -4.62 -1.07 -13.31
N ALA A 86 -4.09 -1.77 -12.33
CA ALA A 86 -4.78 -2.87 -11.66
C ALA A 86 -4.82 -2.59 -10.17
N ALA A 87 -5.97 -2.82 -9.56
CA ALA A 87 -6.18 -2.65 -8.14
C ALA A 87 -6.38 -4.00 -7.45
N TYR A 88 -5.96 -4.09 -6.21
CA TYR A 88 -6.21 -5.22 -5.33
C TYR A 88 -6.59 -4.72 -3.94
N ILE A 89 -7.68 -5.24 -3.40
CA ILE A 89 -8.10 -5.02 -2.02
C ILE A 89 -7.99 -6.36 -1.30
N HIS A 90 -7.22 -6.39 -0.22
CA HIS A 90 -7.04 -7.60 0.57
C HIS A 90 -8.28 -7.89 1.44
N ALA A 91 -8.48 -9.17 1.76
CA ALA A 91 -9.60 -9.60 2.60
C ALA A 91 -9.67 -8.79 3.92
N GLY A 92 -10.87 -8.30 4.24
CA GLY A 92 -11.11 -7.43 5.39
C GLY A 92 -10.92 -5.94 5.12
N ASN A 93 -10.66 -5.53 3.86
CA ASN A 93 -10.65 -4.13 3.38
C ASN A 93 -9.67 -3.20 4.11
N LYS A 94 -8.61 -3.74 4.73
CA LYS A 94 -7.63 -2.95 5.50
C LYS A 94 -6.37 -2.60 4.70
N ILE A 95 -6.12 -3.30 3.60
CA ILE A 95 -4.96 -3.12 2.75
C ILE A 95 -5.41 -3.10 1.30
N ALA A 96 -4.96 -2.11 0.57
CA ALA A 96 -5.19 -1.99 -0.87
C ALA A 96 -3.90 -1.61 -1.60
N ALA A 97 -3.77 -2.04 -2.84
CA ALA A 97 -2.65 -1.69 -3.70
C ALA A 97 -3.13 -1.39 -5.12
N ILE A 98 -2.47 -0.45 -5.78
CA ILE A 98 -2.63 -0.19 -7.21
C ILE A 98 -1.27 -0.41 -7.88
N THR A 99 -1.28 -1.15 -8.97
CA THR A 99 -0.11 -1.37 -9.82
C THR A 99 -0.36 -0.75 -11.19
N ALA A 100 0.58 0.05 -11.67
CA ALA A 100 0.62 0.58 -13.03
C ALA A 100 1.57 -0.26 -13.87
N LEU A 101 1.12 -0.77 -15.01
CA LEU A 101 1.97 -1.45 -15.99
C LEU A 101 2.14 -0.58 -17.24
N SER A 102 3.36 -0.55 -17.78
CA SER A 102 3.73 0.26 -18.94
C SER A 102 3.23 -0.27 -20.27
N ALA A 103 2.68 -1.48 -20.31
CA ALA A 103 2.15 -2.08 -21.54
C ALA A 103 0.91 -2.95 -21.24
N LYS A 104 -0.06 -2.90 -22.17
CA LYS A 104 -1.24 -3.74 -22.15
C LYS A 104 -1.02 -4.89 -23.15
N VAL A 105 -0.50 -5.99 -22.64
CA VAL A 105 -0.24 -7.24 -23.41
C VAL A 105 -1.04 -8.38 -22.81
N ASP A 106 -1.13 -9.50 -23.54
CA ASP A 106 -1.82 -10.69 -23.05
C ASP A 106 -1.23 -11.16 -21.73
N GLY A 107 -2.09 -11.44 -20.74
CA GLY A 107 -1.68 -11.83 -19.38
C GLY A 107 -1.29 -10.66 -18.46
N ALA A 108 -1.19 -9.43 -18.96
CA ALA A 108 -0.77 -8.28 -18.15
C ALA A 108 -1.74 -7.97 -17.00
N ALA A 109 -3.03 -8.17 -17.17
CA ALA A 109 -4.02 -7.95 -16.10
C ALA A 109 -3.82 -8.92 -14.92
N GLU A 110 -3.54 -10.20 -15.22
CA GLU A 110 -3.22 -11.20 -14.21
C GLU A 110 -1.89 -10.89 -13.51
N ALA A 111 -0.86 -10.54 -14.29
CA ALA A 111 0.44 -10.15 -13.74
C ALA A 111 0.32 -8.92 -12.82
N ALA A 112 -0.40 -7.89 -13.24
CA ALA A 112 -0.63 -6.69 -12.43
C ALA A 112 -1.38 -7.00 -11.13
N ARG A 113 -2.40 -7.87 -11.18
CA ARG A 113 -3.11 -8.32 -9.98
C ARG A 113 -2.18 -9.07 -9.03
N ASN A 114 -1.37 -9.98 -9.55
CA ASN A 114 -0.42 -10.76 -8.75
C ASN A 114 0.64 -9.85 -8.11
N ILE A 115 1.13 -8.84 -8.83
CA ILE A 115 2.04 -7.82 -8.30
C ILE A 115 1.33 -7.01 -7.20
N SER A 116 0.09 -6.56 -7.41
CA SER A 116 -0.68 -5.84 -6.39
C SER A 116 -0.89 -6.68 -5.12
N MET A 117 -1.11 -7.99 -5.26
CA MET A 117 -1.18 -8.92 -4.12
C MET A 117 0.15 -9.01 -3.38
N GLN A 118 1.28 -9.08 -4.10
CA GLN A 118 2.62 -9.07 -3.50
C GLN A 118 2.90 -7.76 -2.78
N VAL A 119 2.57 -6.62 -3.40
CA VAL A 119 2.72 -5.30 -2.77
C VAL A 119 1.90 -5.22 -1.47
N ALA A 120 0.66 -5.69 -1.48
CA ALA A 120 -0.18 -5.72 -0.29
C ALA A 120 0.36 -6.63 0.82
N SER A 121 1.03 -7.74 0.45
CA SER A 121 1.60 -8.70 1.40
C SER A 121 2.96 -8.27 1.95
N MET A 122 3.83 -7.72 1.10
CA MET A 122 5.23 -7.44 1.42
C MET A 122 5.45 -6.00 1.89
N SER A 123 4.50 -5.09 1.62
CA SER A 123 4.60 -3.66 1.96
C SER A 123 5.94 -3.04 1.55
N PRO A 124 6.35 -3.15 0.27
CA PRO A 124 7.66 -2.68 -0.16
C PRO A 124 7.76 -1.15 0.01
N GLU A 125 8.91 -0.68 0.45
CA GLU A 125 9.17 0.75 0.66
C GLU A 125 9.50 1.49 -0.64
N VAL A 126 10.04 0.79 -1.63
CA VAL A 126 10.45 1.33 -2.92
C VAL A 126 10.06 0.42 -4.07
N LEU A 127 9.98 0.97 -5.28
CA LEU A 127 9.66 0.20 -6.49
C LEU A 127 10.82 -0.71 -6.92
N SER A 128 12.06 -0.29 -6.70
CA SER A 128 13.27 -1.01 -7.09
C SER A 128 14.38 -0.79 -6.06
N TYR A 129 15.26 -1.77 -5.89
CA TYR A 129 16.45 -1.62 -5.07
C TYR A 129 17.34 -0.40 -5.45
N LYS A 130 17.21 0.08 -6.68
CA LYS A 130 17.92 1.26 -7.17
C LYS A 130 17.42 2.57 -6.56
N ASP A 131 16.23 2.54 -5.97
CA ASP A 131 15.59 3.70 -5.36
C ASP A 131 15.94 3.84 -3.87
N PHE A 132 16.61 2.83 -3.28
CA PHE A 132 17.16 2.95 -1.93
C PHE A 132 18.31 3.94 -1.88
N SER A 133 18.37 4.75 -0.82
CA SER A 133 19.51 5.64 -0.58
C SER A 133 20.77 4.83 -0.23
N PRO A 134 21.97 5.33 -0.58
CA PRO A 134 23.24 4.71 -0.19
C PRO A 134 23.36 4.51 1.34
N GLU A 135 22.83 5.46 2.11
CA GLU A 135 22.84 5.43 3.59
C GLU A 135 21.96 4.28 4.11
N PHE A 136 20.77 4.07 3.51
CA PHE A 136 19.90 2.96 3.84
C PHE A 136 20.59 1.61 3.56
N ILE A 137 21.18 1.47 2.36
CA ILE A 137 21.91 0.24 1.96
C ILE A 137 23.07 -0.05 2.92
N ALA A 138 23.82 0.98 3.33
CA ALA A 138 24.92 0.83 4.27
C ALA A 138 24.41 0.38 5.66
N ALA A 139 23.37 1.01 6.19
CA ALA A 139 22.79 0.67 7.49
C ALA A 139 22.25 -0.77 7.51
N GLU A 140 21.53 -1.18 6.46
CA GLU A 140 21.03 -2.56 6.33
C GLU A 140 22.17 -3.59 6.22
N THR A 141 23.24 -3.24 5.48
CA THR A 141 24.41 -4.08 5.36
C THR A 141 25.06 -4.29 6.72
N ASP A 142 25.30 -3.23 7.47
CA ASP A 142 25.91 -3.28 8.81
C ASP A 142 25.03 -4.08 9.80
N ALA A 143 23.72 -3.87 9.78
CA ALA A 143 22.78 -4.60 10.63
C ALA A 143 22.80 -6.11 10.35
N ARG A 144 22.81 -6.52 9.08
CA ARG A 144 22.87 -7.94 8.69
C ARG A 144 24.22 -8.59 9.04
N ILE A 145 25.34 -7.87 8.85
CA ILE A 145 26.66 -8.35 9.25
C ILE A 145 26.69 -8.56 10.76
N ALA A 146 26.24 -7.58 11.55
CA ALA A 146 26.20 -7.68 13.00
C ALA A 146 25.32 -8.85 13.49
N ALA A 147 24.21 -9.11 12.82
CA ALA A 147 23.35 -10.27 13.12
C ALA A 147 24.08 -11.60 12.89
N ILE A 148 24.80 -11.72 11.75
CA ILE A 148 25.58 -12.94 11.43
C ILE A 148 26.75 -13.15 12.43
N GLU A 149 27.42 -12.06 12.82
CA GLU A 149 28.49 -12.10 13.82
C GLU A 149 27.98 -12.58 15.18
N LYS A 150 26.82 -12.05 15.61
CA LYS A 150 26.15 -12.49 16.83
C LYS A 150 25.73 -13.97 16.79
N ASP A 151 25.18 -14.42 15.68
CA ASP A 151 24.86 -15.84 15.46
C ASP A 151 26.12 -16.70 15.54
N ASN A 152 27.23 -16.24 14.97
CA ASN A 152 28.50 -16.94 15.00
C ASN A 152 29.08 -17.06 16.43
N GLU A 153 28.89 -16.07 17.29
CA GLU A 153 29.26 -16.19 18.70
C GLU A 153 28.50 -17.33 19.39
N GLU A 154 27.22 -17.50 19.08
CA GLU A 154 26.43 -18.63 19.61
C GLU A 154 26.87 -19.96 19.02
N LEU A 155 27.16 -20.01 17.72
CA LEU A 155 27.65 -21.20 17.05
C LEU A 155 28.99 -21.67 17.61
N VAL A 156 29.89 -20.74 17.97
CA VAL A 156 31.16 -21.06 18.69
C VAL A 156 30.87 -21.78 20.00
N ARG A 157 29.93 -21.25 20.81
CA ARG A 157 29.56 -21.86 22.11
C ARG A 157 28.97 -23.26 21.94
N LEU A 158 28.31 -23.50 20.80
CA LEU A 158 27.70 -24.80 20.49
C LEU A 158 28.64 -25.77 19.75
N GLY A 159 29.88 -25.39 19.43
CA GLY A 159 30.82 -26.17 18.65
C GLY A 159 30.37 -26.45 17.23
N LYS A 160 29.56 -25.58 16.63
CA LYS A 160 29.00 -25.71 15.27
C LYS A 160 29.81 -24.90 14.25
N PRO A 161 29.74 -25.27 12.95
CA PRO A 161 30.37 -24.50 11.88
C PRO A 161 29.85 -23.07 11.84
N LEU A 162 30.72 -22.10 11.61
CA LEU A 162 30.38 -20.69 11.52
C LEU A 162 29.75 -20.35 10.18
N LYS A 163 28.85 -19.37 10.20
CA LYS A 163 28.31 -18.71 8.99
C LYS A 163 29.39 -17.81 8.39
N ASN A 164 29.44 -17.73 7.08
CA ASN A 164 30.32 -16.77 6.41
C ASN A 164 29.81 -15.35 6.61
N VAL A 165 30.68 -14.44 7.06
CA VAL A 165 30.37 -13.01 7.17
C VAL A 165 30.70 -12.34 5.83
N PRO A 166 29.72 -11.84 5.09
CA PRO A 166 29.98 -11.17 3.81
C PRO A 166 30.63 -9.81 4.03
N LYS A 167 31.42 -9.36 3.07
CA LYS A 167 31.97 -7.99 3.08
C LYS A 167 30.93 -6.93 2.75
N TYR A 168 29.86 -7.32 2.09
CA TYR A 168 28.71 -6.49 1.70
C TYR A 168 27.49 -7.41 1.54
N VAL A 169 26.32 -6.84 1.71
CA VAL A 169 25.06 -7.53 1.44
C VAL A 169 24.65 -7.24 0.00
N SER A 170 24.36 -8.28 -0.77
CA SER A 170 23.90 -8.13 -2.15
C SER A 170 22.49 -7.57 -2.21
N TYR A 171 22.14 -6.92 -3.31
CA TYR A 171 20.79 -6.41 -3.53
C TYR A 171 19.70 -7.49 -3.41
N ALA A 172 19.96 -8.71 -3.85
CA ALA A 172 19.02 -9.82 -3.70
C ALA A 172 18.71 -10.12 -2.22
N GLN A 173 19.69 -9.92 -1.33
CA GLN A 173 19.51 -10.12 0.11
C GLN A 173 18.83 -8.95 0.82
N LEU A 174 18.76 -7.76 0.20
CA LEU A 174 18.01 -6.61 0.72
C LEU A 174 16.51 -6.69 0.37
N THR A 175 16.14 -7.55 -0.57
CA THR A 175 14.76 -7.70 -1.07
C THR A 175 14.07 -8.97 -0.58
N GLU A 176 14.72 -9.77 0.24
CA GLU A 176 14.15 -10.91 0.97
C GLU A 176 13.57 -10.48 2.33
#